data_0d4f0fd018b375fade7cea009ad658b7
#
_entry.id   0d4f0fd018b375fade7cea009ad658b7
#
_cell.length_a   1.000
_cell.length_b   1.000
_cell.length_c   1.000
_cell.angle_alpha   90.00
_cell.angle_beta   90.00
_cell.angle_gamma   90.00
#
_symmetry.space_group_name_H-M   'P 1'
#
loop_
_entity.id
_entity.type
_entity.pdbx_description
1 polymer ?
#
loop_
_entity_poly.entity_id
_entity_poly.type
_entity_poly.pdbx_seq_one_letter_code
_entity_poly.pdbx_strand_id
1 'polypeptide(L)'
;MQEMQSMLYFKKERIMRKKTLALFLTCVLAAGMLAGCGNKDSKDNNQVENSQGTESAKDDQAAADEVAELIDAIYVQERTDKTDEQCTAAKEAWDALTDAQKELVEGENADPDYFGRDTGDASKDDPLNADEIGENEILVVSFGTSFNDSRATDIGGIEKAIQAANPDWSVRRAFTAQIIINHVEARDDEVIDNMQQALDRAVDNGVKNLVVQPTHLMHGAEYDELTAALEGYKDKFESVKIAEPLLGEVGADATVINADKAAVAEAITAEAVKDAGFDSLDAVKEDGTAFVFMGHGTSHTAKVSYSQMQTQMEQLGYDNVFIGTVEGEPEDTACEAVIEKLKNAGYK
;
A
#
# COMPACT_ATOMS: atom_id res chain seq x y z
N MET A 1 -12.74 10.84 -6.36
CA MET A 1 -13.88 11.24 -5.49
C MET A 1 -14.66 10.05 -4.94
N GLN A 2 -14.90 9.00 -5.72
CA GLN A 2 -15.63 7.80 -5.26
C GLN A 2 -14.77 6.87 -4.39
N GLU A 3 -13.49 6.71 -4.67
CA GLU A 3 -12.55 5.95 -3.80
C GLU A 3 -12.39 6.60 -2.43
N MET A 4 -12.33 7.91 -2.39
CA MET A 4 -12.33 8.68 -1.14
C MET A 4 -13.64 8.49 -0.36
N GLN A 5 -14.78 8.27 -1.05
CA GLN A 5 -16.06 7.95 -0.39
C GLN A 5 -16.11 6.51 0.12
N SER A 6 -15.49 5.55 -0.57
CA SER A 6 -15.37 4.15 -0.12
C SER A 6 -14.46 4.05 1.11
N MET A 7 -13.29 4.66 1.09
CA MET A 7 -12.42 4.77 2.26
C MET A 7 -13.13 5.46 3.44
N LEU A 8 -13.87 6.54 3.18
CA LEU A 8 -14.66 7.25 4.19
C LEU A 8 -15.79 6.38 4.77
N TYR A 9 -16.38 5.48 3.97
CA TYR A 9 -17.43 4.57 4.43
C TYR A 9 -16.87 3.50 5.37
N PHE A 10 -15.79 2.80 4.99
CA PHE A 10 -15.12 1.82 5.86
C PHE A 10 -14.57 2.46 7.13
N LYS A 11 -14.00 3.64 7.02
CA LYS A 11 -13.55 4.44 8.13
C LYS A 11 -14.68 4.84 9.07
N LYS A 12 -15.83 5.24 8.55
CA LYS A 12 -17.02 5.59 9.33
C LYS A 12 -17.61 4.39 10.07
N GLU A 13 -17.57 3.18 9.47
CA GLU A 13 -17.96 1.94 10.14
C GLU A 13 -17.00 1.55 11.27
N ARG A 14 -15.68 1.68 11.03
CA ARG A 14 -14.65 1.41 12.05
C ARG A 14 -14.80 2.37 13.26
N ILE A 15 -15.01 3.65 13.00
CA ILE A 15 -15.25 4.67 14.03
C ILE A 15 -16.56 4.39 14.80
N MET A 16 -17.64 3.97 14.12
CA MET A 16 -18.88 3.61 14.79
C MET A 16 -18.72 2.39 15.69
N ARG A 17 -18.02 1.35 15.25
CA ARG A 17 -17.72 0.15 16.07
C ARG A 17 -16.87 0.49 17.29
N LYS A 18 -15.85 1.35 17.15
CA LYS A 18 -15.03 1.83 18.25
C LYS A 18 -15.82 2.68 19.25
N LYS A 19 -16.66 3.61 18.80
CA LYS A 19 -17.53 4.42 19.67
C LYS A 19 -18.54 3.56 20.44
N THR A 20 -19.05 2.50 19.83
CA THR A 20 -19.95 1.56 20.49
C THR A 20 -19.22 0.75 21.57
N LEU A 21 -17.96 0.35 21.31
CA LEU A 21 -17.12 -0.37 22.26
C LEU A 21 -16.73 0.53 23.45
N ALA A 22 -16.34 1.79 23.18
CA ALA A 22 -16.01 2.77 24.22
C ALA A 22 -17.23 3.10 25.10
N LEU A 23 -18.44 3.18 24.52
CA LEU A 23 -19.67 3.39 25.27
C LEU A 23 -20.02 2.19 26.18
N PHE A 24 -19.74 0.97 25.76
CA PHE A 24 -19.90 -0.22 26.57
C PHE A 24 -18.90 -0.27 27.75
N LEU A 25 -17.65 0.14 27.51
CA LEU A 25 -16.62 0.17 28.57
C LEU A 25 -16.94 1.20 29.66
N THR A 26 -17.43 2.38 29.27
CA THR A 26 -17.86 3.42 30.22
C THR A 26 -19.12 3.02 31.01
N CYS A 27 -20.04 2.27 30.43
CA CYS A 27 -21.23 1.74 31.16
C CYS A 27 -20.84 0.66 32.18
N VAL A 28 -19.84 -0.17 31.92
CA VAL A 28 -19.37 -1.21 32.86
C VAL A 28 -18.66 -0.57 34.08
N LEU A 29 -17.90 0.50 33.87
CA LEU A 29 -17.24 1.26 34.95
C LEU A 29 -18.25 2.05 35.83
N ALA A 30 -19.36 2.54 35.26
CA ALA A 30 -20.40 3.24 36.01
C ALA A 30 -21.26 2.31 36.84
N ALA A 31 -21.43 1.04 36.44
CA ALA A 31 -22.23 0.04 37.21
C ALA A 31 -21.48 -0.52 38.43
N GLY A 32 -20.14 -0.41 38.46
CA GLY A 32 -19.31 -0.88 39.60
C GLY A 32 -19.29 0.03 40.83
N MET A 33 -19.82 1.27 40.76
CA MET A 33 -19.75 2.26 41.84
C MET A 33 -20.99 2.38 42.70
N LEU A 34 -22.02 1.54 42.52
CA LEU A 34 -23.28 1.62 43.24
C LEU A 34 -23.55 0.47 44.25
N ALA A 35 -22.56 -0.36 44.53
CA ALA A 35 -22.72 -1.42 45.53
C ALA A 35 -21.67 -1.27 46.65
N GLY A 36 -21.89 -0.35 47.58
CA GLY A 36 -21.00 -0.18 48.72
C GLY A 36 -21.37 0.92 49.69
N CYS A 37 -22.61 0.91 50.22
CA CYS A 37 -22.94 1.66 51.41
C CYS A 37 -23.13 0.71 52.59
N GLY A 38 -22.19 0.74 53.54
CA GLY A 38 -22.32 0.00 54.80
C GLY A 38 -21.13 0.15 55.75
N ASN A 39 -21.13 1.23 56.52
CA ASN A 39 -20.74 1.41 57.90
C ASN A 39 -19.30 1.35 58.44
N LYS A 40 -18.85 2.54 58.90
CA LYS A 40 -18.06 2.87 60.10
C LYS A 40 -16.56 2.59 60.20
N ASP A 41 -15.89 3.74 60.34
CA ASP A 41 -14.67 4.03 61.15
C ASP A 41 -13.36 3.30 60.80
N SER A 42 -12.51 3.99 59.99
CA SER A 42 -11.11 4.21 60.31
C SER A 42 -10.49 5.25 59.42
N LYS A 43 -9.80 6.19 60.00
CA LYS A 43 -9.08 7.28 59.40
C LYS A 43 -7.83 6.81 58.62
N ASP A 44 -7.56 7.59 57.59
CA ASP A 44 -6.28 7.89 56.97
C ASP A 44 -5.74 6.98 55.85
N ASN A 45 -5.40 7.63 54.76
CA ASN A 45 -4.36 7.35 53.79
C ASN A 45 -4.66 6.54 52.50
N ASN A 46 -5.76 6.79 51.80
CA ASN A 46 -5.92 6.20 50.45
C ASN A 46 -6.44 7.16 49.38
N GLN A 47 -6.39 8.49 49.58
CA GLN A 47 -6.81 9.47 48.57
C GLN A 47 -5.67 9.99 47.68
N VAL A 48 -4.40 9.75 48.03
CA VAL A 48 -3.24 10.27 47.27
C VAL A 48 -2.85 9.31 46.16
N GLU A 49 -2.96 7.99 46.36
CA GLU A 49 -2.56 7.02 45.32
C GLU A 49 -3.56 6.94 44.15
N ASN A 50 -4.84 7.21 44.39
CA ASN A 50 -5.86 7.14 43.33
C ASN A 50 -5.91 8.40 42.46
N SER A 51 -5.42 9.54 42.94
CA SER A 51 -5.28 10.78 42.16
C SER A 51 -4.02 10.78 41.28
N GLN A 52 -2.90 10.22 41.75
CA GLN A 52 -1.68 10.08 40.97
C GLN A 52 -1.83 9.09 39.80
N GLY A 53 -2.50 7.98 39.99
CA GLY A 53 -2.76 7.00 38.92
C GLY A 53 -3.69 7.52 37.81
N THR A 54 -4.65 8.37 38.15
CA THR A 54 -5.56 8.99 37.15
C THR A 54 -4.91 10.17 36.43
N GLU A 55 -3.97 10.85 37.02
CA GLU A 55 -3.22 11.95 36.40
C GLU A 55 -2.16 11.39 35.44
N SER A 56 -1.40 10.37 35.83
CA SER A 56 -0.46 9.67 34.96
C SER A 56 -1.12 9.06 33.73
N ALA A 57 -2.28 8.40 33.89
CA ALA A 57 -3.01 7.82 32.73
C ALA A 57 -3.54 8.86 31.75
N LYS A 58 -3.83 10.09 32.23
CA LYS A 58 -4.22 11.20 31.36
C LYS A 58 -3.04 11.80 30.62
N ASP A 59 -1.90 11.86 31.28
CA ASP A 59 -0.64 12.34 30.69
C ASP A 59 -0.15 11.37 29.62
N ASP A 60 -0.26 10.05 29.88
CA ASP A 60 0.07 9.00 28.92
C ASP A 60 -0.82 9.06 27.67
N GLN A 61 -2.12 9.23 27.85
CA GLN A 61 -3.06 9.37 26.72
C GLN A 61 -2.78 10.67 25.93
N ALA A 62 -2.49 11.78 26.59
CA ALA A 62 -2.20 13.04 25.91
C ALA A 62 -0.93 12.95 25.06
N ALA A 63 0.10 12.25 25.54
CA ALA A 63 1.31 12.01 24.76
C ALA A 63 1.05 11.13 23.53
N ALA A 64 0.23 10.10 23.67
CA ALA A 64 -0.18 9.24 22.56
C ALA A 64 -1.05 9.99 21.52
N ASP A 65 -1.98 10.83 21.98
CA ASP A 65 -2.83 11.64 21.12
C ASP A 65 -2.01 12.66 20.29
N GLU A 66 -0.98 13.29 20.91
CA GLU A 66 -0.07 14.19 20.18
C GLU A 66 0.69 13.46 19.06
N VAL A 67 1.18 12.26 19.32
CA VAL A 67 1.86 11.45 18.30
C VAL A 67 0.88 11.02 17.20
N ALA A 68 -0.35 10.66 17.56
CA ALA A 68 -1.38 10.32 16.57
C ALA A 68 -1.68 11.49 15.62
N GLU A 69 -1.77 12.73 16.14
CA GLU A 69 -1.94 13.94 15.32
C GLU A 69 -0.76 14.16 14.36
N LEU A 70 0.48 13.93 14.83
CA LEU A 70 1.67 14.05 13.98
C LEU A 70 1.71 12.99 12.86
N ILE A 71 1.34 11.75 13.16
CA ILE A 71 1.22 10.68 12.17
C ILE A 71 0.12 11.01 11.15
N ASP A 72 -1.05 11.44 11.61
CA ASP A 72 -2.16 11.83 10.71
C ASP A 72 -1.76 13.02 9.80
N ALA A 73 -0.88 13.91 10.27
CA ALA A 73 -0.38 15.04 9.48
C ALA A 73 0.56 14.64 8.33
N ILE A 74 1.27 13.51 8.44
CA ILE A 74 2.12 12.97 7.36
C ILE A 74 1.39 11.96 6.47
N TYR A 75 0.17 11.58 6.81
CA TYR A 75 -0.67 10.67 6.02
C TYR A 75 -1.44 11.47 4.95
N VAL A 76 -0.71 12.10 4.05
CA VAL A 76 -1.23 13.00 3.01
C VAL A 76 -0.63 12.67 1.64
N GLN A 77 -1.38 12.96 0.56
CA GLN A 77 -0.93 12.72 -0.82
C GLN A 77 -0.16 13.88 -1.44
N GLU A 78 -0.07 15.02 -0.76
CA GLU A 78 0.67 16.18 -1.25
C GLU A 78 1.94 16.39 -0.43
N ARG A 79 3.07 16.56 -1.12
CA ARG A 79 4.33 16.99 -0.53
C ARG A 79 4.36 18.52 -0.46
N THR A 80 4.81 19.05 0.65
CA THR A 80 5.02 20.48 0.90
C THR A 80 6.46 20.73 1.38
N ASP A 81 6.85 22.01 1.47
CA ASP A 81 8.16 22.40 2.03
C ASP A 81 8.35 21.98 3.51
N LYS A 82 7.28 21.54 4.17
CA LYS A 82 7.30 21.12 5.58
C LYS A 82 7.29 19.61 5.76
N THR A 83 7.17 18.84 4.69
CA THR A 83 6.97 17.39 4.78
C THR A 83 8.11 16.70 5.50
N ASP A 84 9.37 17.03 5.19
CA ASP A 84 10.55 16.42 5.83
C ASP A 84 10.62 16.75 7.32
N GLU A 85 10.33 18.01 7.69
CA GLU A 85 10.24 18.42 9.10
C GLU A 85 9.11 17.68 9.83
N GLN A 86 7.96 17.49 9.19
CA GLN A 86 6.83 16.75 9.76
C GLN A 86 7.14 15.26 9.92
N CYS A 87 7.79 14.63 8.94
CA CYS A 87 8.24 13.23 9.02
C CYS A 87 9.19 13.02 10.20
N THR A 88 10.20 13.88 10.31
CA THR A 88 11.15 13.86 11.43
C THR A 88 10.44 14.04 12.77
N ALA A 89 9.56 15.04 12.89
CA ALA A 89 8.85 15.32 14.13
C ALA A 89 7.94 14.16 14.57
N ALA A 90 7.23 13.53 13.64
CA ALA A 90 6.38 12.38 13.94
C ALA A 90 7.18 11.20 14.49
N LYS A 91 8.35 10.91 13.91
CA LYS A 91 9.22 9.82 14.37
C LYS A 91 9.89 10.12 15.70
N GLU A 92 10.41 11.32 15.89
CA GLU A 92 11.02 11.73 17.17
C GLU A 92 10.01 11.66 18.32
N ALA A 93 8.79 12.14 18.10
CA ALA A 93 7.71 12.06 19.09
C ALA A 93 7.31 10.61 19.40
N TRP A 94 7.21 9.74 18.39
CA TRP A 94 6.98 8.31 18.58
C TRP A 94 8.09 7.64 19.39
N ASP A 95 9.34 7.94 19.11
CA ASP A 95 10.49 7.34 19.79
C ASP A 95 10.60 7.79 21.26
N ALA A 96 10.04 8.95 21.59
CA ALA A 96 9.97 9.45 22.95
C ALA A 96 8.90 8.74 23.80
N LEU A 97 7.93 8.06 23.19
CA LEU A 97 6.91 7.31 23.90
C LEU A 97 7.48 6.03 24.55
N THR A 98 6.96 5.71 25.73
CA THR A 98 7.12 4.38 26.34
C THR A 98 6.31 3.34 25.58
N ASP A 99 6.64 2.05 25.70
CA ASP A 99 5.88 0.97 25.07
C ASP A 99 4.39 1.00 25.46
N ALA A 100 4.07 1.34 26.70
CA ALA A 100 2.68 1.46 27.16
C ALA A 100 1.94 2.65 26.53
N GLN A 101 2.62 3.75 26.23
CA GLN A 101 2.04 4.89 25.53
C GLN A 101 1.86 4.60 24.03
N LYS A 102 2.77 3.84 23.38
CA LYS A 102 2.64 3.42 21.98
C LYS A 102 1.39 2.60 21.75
N GLU A 103 1.01 1.73 22.71
CA GLU A 103 -0.23 0.96 22.66
C GLU A 103 -1.51 1.83 22.74
N LEU A 104 -1.38 3.09 23.17
CA LEU A 104 -2.49 4.04 23.25
C LEU A 104 -2.62 4.93 22.00
N VAL A 105 -1.67 4.87 21.07
CA VAL A 105 -1.71 5.67 19.84
C VAL A 105 -2.89 5.25 19.00
N GLU A 106 -3.85 6.15 18.82
CA GLU A 106 -5.06 5.92 18.04
C GLU A 106 -5.51 7.22 17.37
N GLY A 107 -5.36 7.30 16.05
CA GLY A 107 -5.73 8.45 15.23
C GLY A 107 -6.67 8.08 14.09
N GLU A 108 -6.76 8.96 13.14
CA GLU A 108 -7.49 8.69 11.90
C GLU A 108 -6.76 7.63 11.07
N ASN A 109 -5.45 7.71 10.96
CA ASN A 109 -4.57 6.78 10.27
C ASN A 109 -3.47 6.22 11.18
N ALA A 110 -3.26 6.84 12.34
CA ALA A 110 -2.31 6.40 13.34
C ALA A 110 -2.84 5.19 14.11
N ASP A 111 -1.95 4.24 14.38
CA ASP A 111 -2.20 3.07 15.23
C ASP A 111 -0.90 2.63 15.94
N PRO A 112 -0.97 1.71 16.92
CA PRO A 112 0.22 1.24 17.65
C PRO A 112 1.28 0.56 16.79
N ASP A 113 0.90 0.06 15.61
CA ASP A 113 1.80 -0.63 14.68
C ASP A 113 2.43 0.32 13.65
N TYR A 114 2.03 1.59 13.59
CA TYR A 114 2.41 2.49 12.49
C TYR A 114 3.92 2.54 12.25
N PHE A 115 4.72 2.77 13.29
CA PHE A 115 6.18 2.72 13.22
C PHE A 115 6.80 1.45 13.86
N GLY A 116 6.00 0.69 14.61
CA GLY A 116 6.46 -0.47 15.37
C GLY A 116 6.42 -1.80 14.64
N ARG A 117 5.74 -1.88 13.50
CA ARG A 117 5.61 -3.12 12.73
C ARG A 117 6.95 -3.53 12.13
N ASP A 118 7.33 -4.79 12.33
CA ASP A 118 8.46 -5.39 11.60
C ASP A 118 8.07 -5.53 10.12
N THR A 119 8.80 -4.85 9.25
CA THR A 119 8.61 -4.86 7.80
C THR A 119 9.86 -5.31 7.05
N GLY A 120 10.87 -5.78 7.78
CA GLY A 120 12.16 -6.20 7.23
C GLY A 120 13.26 -5.16 7.41
N ASP A 121 14.36 -5.35 6.71
CA ASP A 121 15.60 -4.60 6.82
C ASP A 121 15.70 -3.54 5.72
N ALA A 122 15.50 -2.28 6.07
CA ALA A 122 15.56 -1.14 5.15
C ALA A 122 16.91 -1.03 4.42
N SER A 123 18.02 -1.42 5.06
CA SER A 123 19.36 -1.34 4.47
C SER A 123 19.59 -2.26 3.26
N LYS A 124 18.65 -3.14 2.94
CA LYS A 124 18.70 -4.01 1.75
C LYS A 124 18.10 -3.37 0.51
N ASP A 125 17.42 -2.26 0.67
CA ASP A 125 16.86 -1.48 -0.43
C ASP A 125 17.83 -0.37 -0.85
N ASP A 126 17.65 0.11 -2.10
CA ASP A 126 18.34 1.26 -2.65
C ASP A 126 17.25 2.20 -3.17
N PRO A 127 17.18 3.45 -2.70
CA PRO A 127 16.17 4.41 -3.14
C PRO A 127 16.29 4.79 -4.62
N LEU A 128 17.40 4.42 -5.28
CA LEU A 128 17.68 4.68 -6.69
C LEU A 128 17.46 6.15 -7.10
N ASN A 129 17.89 7.09 -6.25
CA ASN A 129 17.78 8.53 -6.45
C ASN A 129 19.14 9.22 -6.68
N ALA A 130 20.12 8.48 -7.22
CA ALA A 130 21.48 8.97 -7.47
C ALA A 130 21.49 10.13 -8.46
N ASP A 131 22.47 11.03 -8.27
CA ASP A 131 22.82 12.07 -9.21
C ASP A 131 23.94 11.62 -10.17
N GLU A 132 24.25 12.42 -11.20
CA GLU A 132 25.34 12.18 -12.17
C GLU A 132 25.24 10.84 -12.92
N ILE A 133 24.02 10.44 -13.29
CA ILE A 133 23.72 9.14 -13.89
C ILE A 133 23.91 9.05 -15.41
N GLY A 134 24.30 10.13 -16.08
CA GLY A 134 24.49 10.19 -17.54
C GLY A 134 23.26 10.70 -18.30
N GLU A 135 23.28 10.51 -19.64
CA GLU A 135 22.29 11.14 -20.53
C GLU A 135 21.03 10.28 -20.79
N ASN A 136 21.06 9.00 -20.41
CA ASN A 136 19.97 8.06 -20.68
C ASN A 136 19.42 7.48 -19.37
N GLU A 137 18.14 7.67 -19.10
CA GLU A 137 17.49 7.23 -17.88
C GLU A 137 16.23 6.42 -18.16
N ILE A 138 16.05 5.32 -17.42
CA ILE A 138 14.78 4.64 -17.24
C ILE A 138 14.29 4.97 -15.83
N LEU A 139 13.23 5.76 -15.73
CA LEU A 139 12.55 6.06 -14.49
C LEU A 139 11.46 5.01 -14.25
N VAL A 140 11.70 4.10 -13.31
CA VAL A 140 10.72 3.10 -12.89
C VAL A 140 9.78 3.74 -11.88
N VAL A 141 8.49 3.76 -12.20
CA VAL A 141 7.45 4.40 -11.38
C VAL A 141 6.50 3.37 -10.82
N SER A 142 6.47 3.26 -9.50
CA SER A 142 5.62 2.33 -8.75
C SER A 142 4.66 3.08 -7.84
N PHE A 143 3.54 2.46 -7.45
CA PHE A 143 2.72 2.98 -6.36
C PHE A 143 3.55 3.11 -5.07
N GLY A 144 4.39 2.10 -4.81
CA GLY A 144 5.26 2.03 -3.66
C GLY A 144 4.74 1.08 -2.57
N THR A 145 5.61 0.80 -1.63
CA THR A 145 5.28 0.04 -0.41
C THR A 145 6.15 0.51 0.75
N SER A 146 5.56 0.57 1.95
CA SER A 146 6.30 0.82 3.19
C SER A 146 6.91 -0.45 3.79
N PHE A 147 6.61 -1.63 3.25
CA PHE A 147 7.22 -2.89 3.69
C PHE A 147 8.62 -3.03 3.09
N ASN A 148 9.64 -3.00 3.95
CA ASN A 148 11.05 -3.01 3.54
C ASN A 148 11.42 -4.26 2.74
N ASP A 149 10.99 -5.45 3.17
CA ASP A 149 11.28 -6.68 2.43
C ASP A 149 10.64 -6.67 1.03
N SER A 150 9.37 -6.28 0.90
CA SER A 150 8.71 -6.17 -0.41
C SER A 150 9.32 -5.07 -1.28
N ARG A 151 9.74 -3.95 -0.68
CA ARG A 151 10.41 -2.88 -1.44
C ARG A 151 11.72 -3.38 -2.03
N ALA A 152 12.55 -4.08 -1.25
CA ALA A 152 13.85 -4.59 -1.67
C ALA A 152 13.75 -5.78 -2.64
N THR A 153 12.77 -6.70 -2.44
CA THR A 153 12.66 -7.94 -3.21
C THR A 153 11.74 -7.82 -4.41
N ASP A 154 10.56 -7.23 -4.25
CA ASP A 154 9.55 -7.20 -5.31
C ASP A 154 9.79 -6.01 -6.23
N ILE A 155 9.73 -4.77 -5.71
CA ILE A 155 10.00 -3.57 -6.51
C ILE A 155 11.46 -3.57 -6.96
N GLY A 156 12.40 -3.75 -6.05
CA GLY A 156 13.83 -3.81 -6.35
C GLY A 156 14.19 -4.98 -7.29
N GLY A 157 13.45 -6.08 -7.29
CA GLY A 157 13.59 -7.17 -8.23
C GLY A 157 13.26 -6.77 -9.67
N ILE A 158 12.16 -6.03 -9.85
CA ILE A 158 11.76 -5.49 -11.15
C ILE A 158 12.80 -4.50 -11.66
N GLU A 159 13.23 -3.55 -10.82
CA GLU A 159 14.23 -2.54 -11.17
C GLU A 159 15.57 -3.15 -11.58
N LYS A 160 16.05 -4.15 -10.84
CA LYS A 160 17.27 -4.91 -11.17
C LYS A 160 17.13 -5.67 -12.48
N ALA A 161 15.96 -6.24 -12.78
CA ALA A 161 15.71 -6.92 -14.06
C ALA A 161 15.73 -5.92 -15.24
N ILE A 162 15.12 -4.74 -15.07
CA ILE A 162 15.13 -3.67 -16.05
C ILE A 162 16.57 -3.17 -16.27
N GLN A 163 17.34 -2.93 -15.20
CA GLN A 163 18.74 -2.52 -15.30
C GLN A 163 19.60 -3.57 -16.02
N ALA A 164 19.39 -4.85 -15.72
CA ALA A 164 20.13 -5.93 -16.37
C ALA A 164 19.82 -6.05 -17.87
N ALA A 165 18.58 -5.77 -18.27
CA ALA A 165 18.16 -5.76 -19.67
C ALA A 165 18.66 -4.50 -20.44
N ASN A 166 18.97 -3.42 -19.73
CA ASN A 166 19.36 -2.13 -20.30
C ASN A 166 20.65 -1.61 -19.66
N PRO A 167 21.81 -2.27 -19.86
CA PRO A 167 23.05 -1.96 -19.13
C PRO A 167 23.64 -0.59 -19.46
N ASP A 168 23.28 0.00 -20.60
CA ASP A 168 23.73 1.33 -21.04
C ASP A 168 22.84 2.50 -20.58
N TRP A 169 21.78 2.18 -19.82
CA TRP A 169 20.84 3.14 -19.25
C TRP A 169 20.94 3.11 -17.72
N SER A 170 20.76 4.26 -17.09
CA SER A 170 20.62 4.32 -15.64
C SER A 170 19.17 4.08 -15.24
N VAL A 171 18.97 3.25 -14.21
CA VAL A 171 17.63 3.03 -13.65
C VAL A 171 17.48 3.83 -12.38
N ARG A 172 16.39 4.60 -12.29
CA ARG A 172 15.99 5.32 -11.07
C ARG A 172 14.55 4.99 -10.70
N ARG A 173 14.19 5.30 -9.46
CA ARG A 173 12.88 5.02 -8.86
C ARG A 173 12.09 6.30 -8.63
N ALA A 174 10.77 6.20 -8.78
CA ALA A 174 9.81 7.12 -8.17
C ALA A 174 8.61 6.35 -7.64
N PHE A 175 8.01 6.89 -6.55
CA PHE A 175 6.72 6.41 -6.07
C PHE A 175 5.62 7.42 -6.34
N THR A 176 4.38 6.93 -6.54
CA THR A 176 3.20 7.78 -6.73
C THR A 176 2.44 8.04 -5.42
N ALA A 177 2.53 7.12 -4.44
CA ALA A 177 1.85 7.25 -3.16
C ALA A 177 2.68 8.08 -2.17
N GLN A 178 2.38 9.38 -2.03
CA GLN A 178 3.10 10.26 -1.11
C GLN A 178 3.00 9.80 0.35
N ILE A 179 1.87 9.22 0.76
CA ILE A 179 1.70 8.64 2.10
C ILE A 179 2.73 7.55 2.42
N ILE A 180 3.10 6.75 1.41
CA ILE A 180 4.12 5.70 1.54
C ILE A 180 5.51 6.33 1.62
N ILE A 181 5.79 7.32 0.78
CA ILE A 181 7.07 8.06 0.80
C ILE A 181 7.28 8.67 2.18
N ASN A 182 6.27 9.40 2.71
CA ASN A 182 6.35 10.03 4.03
C ASN A 182 6.55 9.01 5.15
N HIS A 183 5.89 7.85 5.07
CA HIS A 183 6.05 6.80 6.06
C HIS A 183 7.47 6.23 6.06
N VAL A 184 8.03 5.93 4.87
CA VAL A 184 9.38 5.41 4.71
C VAL A 184 10.42 6.44 5.17
N GLU A 185 10.26 7.70 4.77
CA GLU A 185 11.12 8.79 5.20
C GLU A 185 11.11 8.95 6.74
N ALA A 186 9.91 8.99 7.34
CA ALA A 186 9.78 9.14 8.79
C ALA A 186 10.37 7.95 9.56
N ARG A 187 10.08 6.71 9.13
CA ARG A 187 10.48 5.50 9.87
C ARG A 187 11.95 5.15 9.67
N ASP A 188 12.43 5.21 8.43
CA ASP A 188 13.71 4.64 8.01
C ASP A 188 14.75 5.71 7.65
N ASP A 189 14.39 7.01 7.67
CA ASP A 189 15.24 8.13 7.20
C ASP A 189 15.70 7.93 5.74
N GLU A 190 14.85 7.28 4.94
CA GLU A 190 15.13 6.97 3.54
C GLU A 190 14.25 7.83 2.62
N VAL A 191 14.89 8.66 1.81
CA VAL A 191 14.19 9.57 0.88
C VAL A 191 13.97 8.89 -0.45
N ILE A 192 12.72 8.65 -0.80
CA ILE A 192 12.30 8.15 -2.12
C ILE A 192 11.67 9.31 -2.88
N ASP A 193 12.11 9.53 -4.11
CA ASP A 193 11.55 10.59 -4.95
C ASP A 193 10.07 10.29 -5.29
N ASN A 194 9.20 11.28 -5.18
CA ASN A 194 7.92 11.25 -5.86
C ASN A 194 8.10 11.61 -7.34
N MET A 195 7.02 11.54 -8.12
CA MET A 195 7.09 11.77 -9.57
C MET A 195 7.68 13.14 -9.93
N GLN A 196 7.30 14.20 -9.20
CA GLN A 196 7.79 15.55 -9.42
C GLN A 196 9.30 15.65 -9.13
N GLN A 197 9.72 15.15 -7.96
CA GLN A 197 11.13 15.15 -7.55
C GLN A 197 12.01 14.36 -8.51
N ALA A 198 11.54 13.20 -8.96
CA ALA A 198 12.28 12.35 -9.90
C ALA A 198 12.44 13.02 -11.26
N LEU A 199 11.41 13.71 -11.78
CA LEU A 199 11.49 14.44 -13.03
C LEU A 199 12.38 15.68 -12.92
N ASP A 200 12.29 16.44 -11.83
CA ASP A 200 13.18 17.58 -11.57
C ASP A 200 14.65 17.12 -11.49
N ARG A 201 14.91 16.03 -10.76
CA ARG A 201 16.25 15.42 -10.67
C ARG A 201 16.77 14.94 -12.04
N ALA A 202 15.92 14.37 -12.89
CA ALA A 202 16.31 13.98 -14.23
C ALA A 202 16.75 15.19 -15.08
N VAL A 203 16.03 16.30 -14.95
CA VAL A 203 16.42 17.57 -15.61
C VAL A 203 17.75 18.11 -15.06
N ASP A 204 17.91 18.13 -13.73
CA ASP A 204 19.12 18.62 -13.06
C ASP A 204 20.35 17.76 -13.39
N ASN A 205 20.16 16.45 -13.53
CA ASN A 205 21.18 15.49 -13.98
C ASN A 205 21.56 15.65 -15.47
N GLY A 206 20.84 16.47 -16.23
CA GLY A 206 21.11 16.67 -17.66
C GLY A 206 20.73 15.46 -18.51
N VAL A 207 19.75 14.67 -18.09
CA VAL A 207 19.20 13.57 -18.87
C VAL A 207 18.65 14.09 -20.20
N LYS A 208 19.00 13.43 -21.29
CA LYS A 208 18.52 13.75 -22.64
C LYS A 208 17.42 12.81 -23.09
N ASN A 209 17.57 11.53 -22.77
CA ASN A 209 16.64 10.48 -23.17
C ASN A 209 16.02 9.87 -21.90
N LEU A 210 14.73 10.11 -21.70
CA LEU A 210 13.98 9.58 -20.58
C LEU A 210 12.96 8.54 -21.08
N VAL A 211 12.97 7.37 -20.46
CA VAL A 211 11.89 6.37 -20.56
C VAL A 211 11.25 6.23 -19.20
N VAL A 212 9.97 6.48 -19.11
CA VAL A 212 9.17 6.24 -17.90
C VAL A 212 8.56 4.86 -17.99
N GLN A 213 8.92 3.97 -17.07
CA GLN A 213 8.41 2.60 -16.98
C GLN A 213 7.50 2.47 -15.77
N PRO A 214 6.17 2.51 -15.96
CA PRO A 214 5.25 2.22 -14.86
C PRO A 214 5.29 0.74 -14.50
N THR A 215 5.20 0.43 -13.21
CA THR A 215 4.94 -0.93 -12.70
C THR A 215 3.46 -1.15 -12.41
N HIS A 216 2.63 -0.17 -12.73
CA HIS A 216 1.17 -0.25 -12.58
C HIS A 216 0.60 -1.41 -13.40
N LEU A 217 -0.46 -2.00 -12.87
CA LEU A 217 -1.07 -3.18 -13.51
C LEU A 217 -1.77 -2.82 -14.83
N MET A 218 -2.42 -1.65 -14.89
CA MET A 218 -3.29 -1.25 -16.01
C MET A 218 -3.31 0.28 -16.19
N HIS A 219 -3.97 0.77 -17.25
CA HIS A 219 -4.27 2.18 -17.48
C HIS A 219 -5.33 2.68 -16.46
N GLY A 220 -4.97 2.72 -15.18
CA GLY A 220 -5.79 3.20 -14.09
C GLY A 220 -5.56 4.67 -13.79
N ALA A 221 -6.12 5.16 -12.65
CA ALA A 221 -6.01 6.55 -12.24
C ALA A 221 -4.56 7.00 -12.07
N GLU A 222 -3.72 6.16 -11.47
CA GLU A 222 -2.30 6.46 -11.25
C GLU A 222 -1.52 6.57 -12.57
N TYR A 223 -1.88 5.77 -13.59
CA TYR A 223 -1.27 5.90 -14.91
C TYR A 223 -1.69 7.20 -15.60
N ASP A 224 -2.94 7.61 -15.46
CA ASP A 224 -3.43 8.88 -15.98
C ASP A 224 -2.74 10.07 -15.32
N GLU A 225 -2.56 10.03 -14.00
CA GLU A 225 -1.82 11.06 -13.23
C GLU A 225 -0.35 11.12 -13.64
N LEU A 226 0.30 9.96 -13.81
CA LEU A 226 1.67 9.85 -14.31
C LEU A 226 1.82 10.50 -15.69
N THR A 227 0.90 10.19 -16.59
CA THR A 227 0.90 10.74 -17.95
C THR A 227 0.71 12.27 -17.93
N ALA A 228 -0.20 12.75 -17.08
CA ALA A 228 -0.44 14.18 -16.90
C ALA A 228 0.77 14.92 -16.32
N ALA A 229 1.46 14.34 -15.32
CA ALA A 229 2.68 14.91 -14.76
C ALA A 229 3.79 15.04 -15.82
N LEU A 230 3.94 14.04 -16.68
CA LEU A 230 4.95 14.02 -17.72
C LEU A 230 4.74 15.09 -18.81
N GLU A 231 3.50 15.55 -19.04
CA GLU A 231 3.20 16.59 -20.04
C GLU A 231 4.00 17.88 -19.80
N GLY A 232 4.20 18.28 -18.55
CA GLY A 232 4.97 19.47 -18.17
C GLY A 232 6.47 19.37 -18.44
N TYR A 233 6.96 18.16 -18.73
CA TYR A 233 8.39 17.88 -18.89
C TYR A 233 8.80 17.47 -20.31
N LYS A 234 7.87 17.31 -21.24
CA LYS A 234 8.16 16.83 -22.61
C LYS A 234 9.24 17.65 -23.32
N ASP A 235 9.23 18.96 -23.13
CA ASP A 235 10.18 19.88 -23.75
C ASP A 235 11.52 20.00 -22.99
N LYS A 236 11.68 19.31 -21.87
CA LYS A 236 12.92 19.32 -21.07
C LYS A 236 13.94 18.30 -21.54
N PHE A 237 13.53 17.30 -22.30
CA PHE A 237 14.34 16.20 -22.78
C PHE A 237 14.42 16.21 -24.31
N GLU A 238 15.49 15.65 -24.89
CA GLU A 238 15.60 15.42 -26.34
C GLU A 238 14.59 14.31 -26.77
N SER A 239 14.37 13.32 -25.90
CA SER A 239 13.40 12.25 -26.10
C SER A 239 12.78 11.87 -24.78
N VAL A 240 11.44 11.79 -24.71
CA VAL A 240 10.70 11.24 -23.58
C VAL A 240 9.66 10.26 -24.07
N LYS A 241 9.58 9.10 -23.43
CA LYS A 241 8.60 8.06 -23.71
C LYS A 241 8.06 7.49 -22.43
N ILE A 242 6.80 7.09 -22.45
CA ILE A 242 6.18 6.29 -21.40
C ILE A 242 5.90 4.89 -21.97
N ALA A 243 6.23 3.86 -21.20
CA ALA A 243 5.91 2.48 -21.54
C ALA A 243 4.48 2.14 -21.11
N GLU A 244 3.94 1.09 -21.71
CA GLU A 244 2.66 0.53 -21.32
C GLU A 244 2.73 -0.05 -19.89
N PRO A 245 1.61 -0.04 -19.13
CA PRO A 245 1.50 -0.78 -17.89
C PRO A 245 1.52 -2.29 -18.15
N LEU A 246 1.65 -3.10 -17.08
CA LEU A 246 1.91 -4.54 -17.17
C LEU A 246 0.91 -5.30 -18.07
N LEU A 247 -0.38 -4.97 -18.01
CA LEU A 247 -1.43 -5.63 -18.81
C LEU A 247 -1.67 -4.96 -20.18
N GLY A 248 -0.86 -3.95 -20.55
CA GLY A 248 -0.97 -3.24 -21.82
C GLY A 248 -2.30 -2.51 -21.97
N GLU A 249 -2.70 -2.25 -23.21
CA GLU A 249 -3.94 -1.53 -23.54
C GLU A 249 -5.18 -2.19 -22.96
N VAL A 250 -6.12 -1.33 -22.53
CA VAL A 250 -7.46 -1.74 -22.09
C VAL A 250 -8.39 -1.81 -23.29
N GLY A 251 -8.95 -2.98 -23.57
CA GLY A 251 -9.93 -3.14 -24.62
C GLY A 251 -11.32 -2.58 -24.24
N ALA A 252 -12.22 -2.61 -25.20
CA ALA A 252 -13.57 -2.07 -25.02
C ALA A 252 -14.44 -2.87 -24.02
N ASP A 253 -14.18 -4.15 -23.88
CA ASP A 253 -14.92 -5.06 -23.00
C ASP A 253 -14.06 -6.25 -22.54
N ALA A 254 -14.62 -7.13 -21.73
CA ALA A 254 -13.95 -8.30 -21.15
C ALA A 254 -13.43 -9.33 -22.18
N THR A 255 -13.88 -9.28 -23.42
CA THR A 255 -13.46 -10.25 -24.47
C THR A 255 -12.23 -9.80 -25.25
N VAL A 256 -11.83 -8.54 -25.11
CA VAL A 256 -10.67 -7.96 -25.79
C VAL A 256 -9.41 -8.22 -24.98
N ILE A 257 -8.56 -9.07 -25.51
CA ILE A 257 -7.27 -9.45 -24.89
C ILE A 257 -6.11 -9.07 -25.81
N ASN A 258 -4.92 -8.99 -25.25
CA ASN A 258 -3.68 -8.65 -25.96
C ASN A 258 -2.53 -9.58 -25.58
N ALA A 259 -1.39 -9.41 -26.25
CA ALA A 259 -0.20 -10.24 -26.02
C ALA A 259 0.39 -10.06 -24.59
N ASP A 260 0.26 -8.87 -24.01
CA ASP A 260 0.78 -8.56 -22.67
C ASP A 260 0.02 -9.37 -21.61
N LYS A 261 -1.32 -9.39 -21.71
CA LYS A 261 -2.16 -10.20 -20.81
C LYS A 261 -1.86 -11.69 -20.94
N ALA A 262 -1.58 -12.18 -22.17
CA ALA A 262 -1.19 -13.57 -22.39
C ALA A 262 0.14 -13.90 -21.70
N ALA A 263 1.15 -13.06 -21.92
CA ALA A 263 2.47 -13.24 -21.32
C ALA A 263 2.41 -13.19 -19.78
N VAL A 264 1.63 -12.26 -19.21
CA VAL A 264 1.42 -12.16 -17.75
C VAL A 264 0.70 -13.40 -17.23
N ALA A 265 -0.37 -13.86 -17.88
CA ALA A 265 -1.13 -15.03 -17.47
C ALA A 265 -0.24 -16.29 -17.42
N GLU A 266 0.58 -16.50 -18.46
CA GLU A 266 1.54 -17.61 -18.52
C GLU A 266 2.58 -17.50 -17.42
N ALA A 267 3.19 -16.32 -17.22
CA ALA A 267 4.26 -16.12 -16.25
C ALA A 267 3.79 -16.33 -14.81
N ILE A 268 2.68 -15.68 -14.40
CA ILE A 268 2.16 -15.79 -13.02
C ILE A 268 1.67 -17.21 -12.72
N THR A 269 1.06 -17.89 -13.70
CA THR A 269 0.59 -19.25 -13.53
C THR A 269 1.75 -20.23 -13.39
N ALA A 270 2.80 -20.08 -14.20
CA ALA A 270 3.99 -20.92 -14.11
C ALA A 270 4.70 -20.78 -12.75
N GLU A 271 4.81 -19.54 -12.23
CA GLU A 271 5.43 -19.32 -10.93
C GLU A 271 4.56 -19.85 -9.79
N ALA A 272 3.23 -19.67 -9.85
CA ALA A 272 2.31 -20.21 -8.85
C ALA A 272 2.36 -21.75 -8.78
N VAL A 273 2.46 -22.44 -9.93
CA VAL A 273 2.63 -23.90 -10.00
C VAL A 273 3.92 -24.33 -9.30
N LYS A 274 5.02 -23.64 -9.57
CA LYS A 274 6.33 -23.91 -8.99
C LYS A 274 6.33 -23.67 -7.48
N ASP A 275 5.80 -22.52 -7.03
CA ASP A 275 5.74 -22.15 -5.61
C ASP A 275 4.86 -23.12 -4.80
N ALA A 276 3.79 -23.62 -5.41
CA ALA A 276 2.94 -24.65 -4.80
C ALA A 276 3.57 -26.06 -4.81
N GLY A 277 4.73 -26.23 -5.43
CA GLY A 277 5.47 -27.49 -5.47
C GLY A 277 4.92 -28.52 -6.45
N PHE A 278 4.19 -28.09 -7.48
CA PHE A 278 3.70 -28.97 -8.53
C PHE A 278 4.58 -28.93 -9.78
N ASP A 279 4.57 -30.00 -10.56
CA ASP A 279 5.32 -30.10 -11.82
C ASP A 279 4.58 -29.40 -12.99
N SER A 280 3.26 -29.27 -12.92
CA SER A 280 2.43 -28.67 -13.97
C SER A 280 1.08 -28.19 -13.44
N LEU A 281 0.40 -27.31 -14.21
CA LEU A 281 -0.96 -26.87 -13.91
C LEU A 281 -1.98 -28.04 -13.98
N ASP A 282 -1.73 -29.04 -14.83
CA ASP A 282 -2.56 -30.27 -14.88
C ASP A 282 -2.44 -31.07 -13.58
N ALA A 283 -1.23 -31.18 -13.00
CA ALA A 283 -1.05 -31.82 -11.71
C ALA A 283 -1.76 -31.09 -10.57
N VAL A 284 -1.80 -29.74 -10.59
CA VAL A 284 -2.60 -28.91 -9.66
C VAL A 284 -4.10 -29.25 -9.78
N LYS A 285 -4.58 -29.36 -11.03
CA LYS A 285 -6.00 -29.67 -11.31
C LYS A 285 -6.36 -31.10 -10.88
N GLU A 286 -5.48 -32.07 -11.11
CA GLU A 286 -5.65 -33.48 -10.69
C GLU A 286 -5.70 -33.62 -9.15
N ASP A 287 -4.97 -32.76 -8.42
CA ASP A 287 -5.02 -32.67 -6.95
C ASP A 287 -6.34 -32.07 -6.43
N GLY A 288 -7.14 -31.46 -7.30
CA GLY A 288 -8.35 -30.74 -6.94
C GLY A 288 -8.08 -29.33 -6.39
N THR A 289 -6.92 -28.77 -6.71
CA THR A 289 -6.49 -27.44 -6.33
C THR A 289 -6.75 -26.44 -7.45
N ALA A 290 -7.06 -25.20 -7.09
CA ALA A 290 -7.16 -24.07 -7.99
C ALA A 290 -6.31 -22.90 -7.49
N PHE A 291 -5.83 -22.07 -8.39
CA PHE A 291 -5.20 -20.80 -8.08
C PHE A 291 -6.20 -19.64 -8.20
N VAL A 292 -6.10 -18.67 -7.30
CA VAL A 292 -6.82 -17.41 -7.39
C VAL A 292 -5.81 -16.28 -7.30
N PHE A 293 -5.66 -15.53 -8.38
CA PHE A 293 -4.86 -14.31 -8.37
C PHE A 293 -5.74 -13.14 -7.93
N MET A 294 -5.39 -12.53 -6.80
CA MET A 294 -6.15 -11.45 -6.21
C MET A 294 -5.53 -10.11 -6.55
N GLY A 295 -6.29 -9.29 -7.27
CA GLY A 295 -6.00 -7.87 -7.45
C GLY A 295 -6.71 -7.01 -6.41
N HIS A 296 -6.37 -5.72 -6.36
CA HIS A 296 -7.04 -4.78 -5.46
C HIS A 296 -8.50 -4.53 -5.89
N GLY A 297 -8.71 -4.36 -7.17
CA GLY A 297 -9.95 -3.81 -7.73
C GLY A 297 -9.85 -2.30 -7.90
N THR A 298 -10.73 -1.72 -8.70
CA THR A 298 -10.80 -0.26 -8.90
C THR A 298 -12.15 0.16 -9.46
N SER A 299 -12.64 1.33 -9.10
CA SER A 299 -13.80 1.96 -9.71
C SER A 299 -13.50 2.61 -11.07
N HIS A 300 -12.23 2.72 -11.45
CA HIS A 300 -11.80 3.25 -12.74
C HIS A 300 -12.32 2.39 -13.90
N THR A 301 -12.49 2.98 -15.08
CA THR A 301 -12.98 2.26 -16.28
C THR A 301 -12.04 1.12 -16.70
N ALA A 302 -10.75 1.20 -16.39
CA ALA A 302 -9.76 0.16 -16.62
C ALA A 302 -10.00 -1.13 -15.82
N LYS A 303 -10.94 -1.16 -14.87
CA LYS A 303 -11.30 -2.36 -14.09
C LYS A 303 -11.62 -3.57 -14.95
N VAL A 304 -12.07 -3.36 -16.18
CA VAL A 304 -12.33 -4.44 -17.15
C VAL A 304 -11.09 -5.31 -17.42
N SER A 305 -9.89 -4.80 -17.17
CA SER A 305 -8.64 -5.57 -17.31
C SER A 305 -8.61 -6.83 -16.44
N TYR A 306 -9.27 -6.82 -15.28
CA TYR A 306 -9.40 -8.01 -14.43
C TYR A 306 -10.27 -9.08 -15.11
N SER A 307 -11.43 -8.69 -15.66
CA SER A 307 -12.28 -9.62 -16.44
C SER A 307 -11.59 -10.10 -17.73
N GLN A 308 -10.78 -9.24 -18.36
CA GLN A 308 -9.96 -9.60 -19.52
C GLN A 308 -8.90 -10.65 -19.15
N MET A 309 -8.27 -10.52 -17.98
CA MET A 309 -7.34 -11.55 -17.48
C MET A 309 -8.02 -12.89 -17.24
N GLN A 310 -9.25 -12.91 -16.69
CA GLN A 310 -10.02 -14.14 -16.57
C GLN A 310 -10.30 -14.77 -17.95
N THR A 311 -10.72 -13.97 -18.92
CA THR A 311 -10.91 -14.43 -20.31
C THR A 311 -9.61 -14.99 -20.90
N GLN A 312 -8.47 -14.35 -20.60
CA GLN A 312 -7.17 -14.85 -21.06
C GLN A 312 -6.81 -16.19 -20.44
N MET A 313 -7.06 -16.41 -19.14
CA MET A 313 -6.86 -17.70 -18.48
C MET A 313 -7.70 -18.80 -19.15
N GLU A 314 -8.97 -18.50 -19.44
CA GLU A 314 -9.89 -19.44 -20.13
C GLU A 314 -9.40 -19.78 -21.55
N GLN A 315 -8.89 -18.80 -22.31
CA GLN A 315 -8.36 -19.03 -23.65
C GLN A 315 -7.07 -19.85 -23.67
N LEU A 316 -6.26 -19.77 -22.62
CA LEU A 316 -5.08 -20.61 -22.42
C LEU A 316 -5.44 -22.03 -21.93
N GLY A 317 -6.72 -22.30 -21.65
CA GLY A 317 -7.16 -23.57 -21.08
C GLY A 317 -6.84 -23.76 -19.61
N TYR A 318 -6.62 -22.67 -18.89
CA TYR A 318 -6.28 -22.66 -17.46
C TYR A 318 -7.58 -22.69 -16.62
N ASP A 319 -8.35 -23.76 -16.75
CA ASP A 319 -9.69 -23.90 -16.15
C ASP A 319 -9.72 -23.84 -14.61
N ASN A 320 -8.56 -24.08 -13.97
CA ASN A 320 -8.39 -24.05 -12.52
C ASN A 320 -7.65 -22.78 -12.04
N VAL A 321 -7.64 -21.71 -12.85
CA VAL A 321 -7.06 -20.41 -12.50
C VAL A 321 -8.14 -19.33 -12.57
N PHE A 322 -8.27 -18.56 -11.50
CA PHE A 322 -9.31 -17.55 -11.34
C PHE A 322 -8.70 -16.20 -11.00
N ILE A 323 -9.38 -15.15 -11.43
CA ILE A 323 -9.04 -13.76 -11.09
C ILE A 323 -10.09 -13.24 -10.11
N GLY A 324 -9.62 -12.72 -8.98
CA GLY A 324 -10.44 -12.10 -7.96
C GLY A 324 -9.98 -10.67 -7.64
N THR A 325 -10.84 -9.88 -7.02
CA THR A 325 -10.50 -8.54 -6.52
C THR A 325 -11.01 -8.35 -5.10
N VAL A 326 -10.21 -7.63 -4.29
CA VAL A 326 -10.52 -7.35 -2.87
C VAL A 326 -11.72 -6.41 -2.75
N GLU A 327 -11.80 -5.39 -3.62
CA GLU A 327 -12.90 -4.41 -3.60
C GLU A 327 -14.16 -4.87 -4.35
N GLY A 328 -14.10 -6.04 -5.03
CA GLY A 328 -15.23 -6.53 -5.81
C GLY A 328 -15.56 -5.73 -7.07
N GLU A 329 -14.55 -5.06 -7.63
CA GLU A 329 -14.63 -4.27 -8.85
C GLU A 329 -13.61 -4.77 -9.90
N PRO A 330 -14.09 -5.32 -11.02
CA PRO A 330 -15.48 -5.49 -11.44
C PRO A 330 -16.23 -6.58 -10.64
N GLU A 331 -17.57 -6.53 -10.64
CA GLU A 331 -18.44 -7.37 -9.81
C GLU A 331 -18.24 -8.90 -10.04
N ASP A 332 -17.90 -9.32 -11.25
CA ASP A 332 -17.65 -10.74 -11.60
C ASP A 332 -16.36 -11.30 -11.00
N THR A 333 -15.49 -10.44 -10.47
CA THR A 333 -14.24 -10.77 -9.77
C THR A 333 -14.33 -10.61 -8.25
N ALA A 334 -15.49 -10.23 -7.72
CA ALA A 334 -15.69 -10.11 -6.28
C ALA A 334 -15.40 -11.44 -5.56
N CYS A 335 -14.85 -11.37 -4.34
CA CYS A 335 -14.50 -12.57 -3.57
C CYS A 335 -15.63 -13.59 -3.47
N GLU A 336 -16.87 -13.14 -3.21
CA GLU A 336 -18.04 -14.00 -3.13
C GLU A 336 -18.34 -14.70 -4.45
N ALA A 337 -18.23 -13.97 -5.57
CA ALA A 337 -18.44 -14.52 -6.91
C ALA A 337 -17.40 -15.58 -7.26
N VAL A 338 -16.13 -15.32 -6.93
CA VAL A 338 -15.03 -16.28 -7.16
C VAL A 338 -15.18 -17.51 -6.26
N ILE A 339 -15.52 -17.35 -4.99
CA ILE A 339 -15.79 -18.47 -4.07
C ILE A 339 -16.93 -19.33 -4.58
N GLU A 340 -17.99 -18.74 -5.13
CA GLU A 340 -19.11 -19.49 -5.71
C GLU A 340 -18.66 -20.27 -6.97
N LYS A 341 -17.87 -19.66 -7.85
CA LYS A 341 -17.27 -20.34 -9.02
C LYS A 341 -16.42 -21.55 -8.59
N LEU A 342 -15.55 -21.39 -7.60
CA LEU A 342 -14.71 -22.48 -7.06
C LEU A 342 -15.53 -23.64 -6.49
N LYS A 343 -16.56 -23.34 -5.68
CA LYS A 343 -17.46 -24.35 -5.11
C LYS A 343 -18.23 -25.11 -6.21
N ASN A 344 -18.73 -24.40 -7.21
CA ASN A 344 -19.47 -24.98 -8.33
C ASN A 344 -18.56 -25.86 -9.20
N ALA A 345 -17.28 -25.52 -9.35
CA ALA A 345 -16.28 -26.29 -10.06
C ALA A 345 -15.76 -27.49 -9.24
N GLY A 346 -16.09 -27.57 -7.94
CA GLY A 346 -15.71 -28.69 -7.07
C GLY A 346 -14.30 -28.61 -6.47
N TYR A 347 -13.67 -27.44 -6.52
CA TYR A 347 -12.39 -27.20 -5.86
C TYR A 347 -12.55 -27.10 -4.32
N LYS A 348 -11.50 -27.43 -3.60
CA LYS A 348 -11.49 -27.49 -2.11
C LYS A 348 -11.07 -26.16 -1.50
#